data_cc851988fe1b5746bc1687f78897d2ed
#
_entry.id   cc851988fe1b5746bc1687f78897d2ed
#
_cell.length_a   1.000
_cell.length_b   1.000
_cell.length_c   1.000
_cell.angle_alpha   90.00
_cell.angle_beta   90.00
_cell.angle_gamma   90.00
#
_symmetry.space_group_name_H-M   'P 1'
#
loop_
_entity.id
_entity.type
_entity.pdbx_description
1 polymer ?
#
loop_
_entity_poly.entity_id
_entity_poly.type
_entity_poly.pdbx_seq_one_letter_code
_entity_poly.pdbx_strand_id
1 'polypeptide(L)'
;MRLAITGASGFCGGAVARLAAETAAEVRCLGRRPGPIGRHVPWDAAVDEPDLGDADAVVHLAAAVGDPRPGRRAEEAFRRVNADGTGRLMRAAGGRPVVVVSSASVYRPGPYRGPVREEHPADRQRTAYGRTKAIGEGIALAGRAVVLRPRAVYGAGDPHLMPRLRRIVRGGRAWLPGPDVPLSLTAVENLASACLAAIGWPPGAYNIADDVVYRRDEAVGTVLGVPVRHVPLAVARAAAMLPGRTLTRYAVDQVTDGMVLEIGKALATGWRPERTLTSS
;
A
#
# COMPACT_ATOMS: atom_id res chain seq x y z
N MET A 1 -7.69 -2.83 24.82
CA MET A 1 -7.87 -1.77 23.80
C MET A 1 -8.87 -2.26 22.74
N ARG A 2 -9.80 -1.43 22.35
CA ARG A 2 -10.82 -1.73 21.32
C ARG A 2 -10.41 -1.03 20.03
N LEU A 3 -10.27 -1.80 18.95
CA LEU A 3 -9.81 -1.28 17.66
C LEU A 3 -10.91 -1.31 16.62
N ALA A 4 -11.10 -0.21 15.91
CA ALA A 4 -11.86 -0.17 14.69
C ALA A 4 -10.90 -0.31 13.49
N ILE A 5 -11.06 -1.38 12.70
CA ILE A 5 -10.22 -1.65 11.53
C ILE A 5 -11.10 -1.60 10.29
N THR A 6 -10.80 -0.68 9.37
CA THR A 6 -11.50 -0.62 8.09
C THR A 6 -10.78 -1.42 7.02
N GLY A 7 -11.53 -2.02 6.09
CA GLY A 7 -10.93 -2.81 5.03
C GLY A 7 -10.38 -4.16 5.47
N ALA A 8 -10.82 -4.68 6.63
CA ALA A 8 -10.36 -5.96 7.19
C ALA A 8 -10.66 -7.18 6.30
N SER A 9 -11.61 -7.10 5.37
CA SER A 9 -11.85 -8.15 4.36
C SER A 9 -10.80 -8.19 3.24
N GLY A 10 -9.89 -7.21 3.17
CA GLY A 10 -8.79 -7.16 2.21
C GLY A 10 -7.52 -7.82 2.74
N PHE A 11 -6.52 -7.97 1.87
CA PHE A 11 -5.24 -8.60 2.16
C PHE A 11 -4.53 -7.97 3.38
N CYS A 12 -4.20 -6.68 3.30
CA CYS A 12 -3.50 -5.98 4.39
C CYS A 12 -4.37 -5.84 5.64
N GLY A 13 -5.65 -5.45 5.48
CA GLY A 13 -6.56 -5.27 6.62
C GLY A 13 -6.85 -6.57 7.35
N GLY A 14 -6.91 -7.68 6.63
CA GLY A 14 -7.05 -9.02 7.23
C GLY A 14 -5.85 -9.43 8.07
N ALA A 15 -4.63 -9.09 7.63
CA ALA A 15 -3.42 -9.32 8.42
C ALA A 15 -3.41 -8.49 9.71
N VAL A 16 -3.77 -7.20 9.62
CA VAL A 16 -3.90 -6.32 10.79
C VAL A 16 -4.95 -6.85 11.77
N ALA A 17 -6.11 -7.29 11.27
CA ALA A 17 -7.17 -7.79 12.13
C ALA A 17 -6.75 -9.08 12.87
N ARG A 18 -6.06 -10.00 12.21
CA ARG A 18 -5.52 -11.21 12.85
C ARG A 18 -4.51 -10.88 13.94
N LEU A 19 -3.51 -10.06 13.62
CA LEU A 19 -2.49 -9.67 14.59
C LEU A 19 -3.08 -8.89 15.78
N ALA A 20 -4.08 -8.03 15.54
CA ALA A 20 -4.79 -7.32 16.60
C ALA A 20 -5.51 -8.29 17.56
N ALA A 21 -6.14 -9.33 17.04
CA ALA A 21 -6.80 -10.35 17.85
C ALA A 21 -5.82 -11.20 18.68
N GLU A 22 -4.62 -11.47 18.17
CA GLU A 22 -3.55 -12.16 18.90
C GLU A 22 -3.03 -11.34 20.09
N THR A 23 -3.08 -10.02 19.99
CA THR A 23 -2.70 -9.10 21.09
C THR A 23 -3.84 -8.81 22.08
N ALA A 24 -4.89 -9.63 22.06
CA ALA A 24 -6.08 -9.53 22.91
C ALA A 24 -6.88 -8.23 22.73
N ALA A 25 -6.75 -7.55 21.58
CA ALA A 25 -7.57 -6.39 21.26
C ALA A 25 -8.98 -6.84 20.87
N GLU A 26 -9.99 -6.11 21.32
CA GLU A 26 -11.33 -6.23 20.77
C GLU A 26 -11.35 -5.55 19.40
N VAL A 27 -11.73 -6.31 18.36
CA VAL A 27 -11.64 -5.86 16.96
C VAL A 27 -13.02 -5.67 16.36
N ARG A 28 -13.31 -4.47 15.88
CA ARG A 28 -14.47 -4.13 15.04
C ARG A 28 -13.99 -3.94 13.59
N CYS A 29 -14.53 -4.73 12.67
CA CYS A 29 -14.15 -4.73 11.27
C CYS A 29 -15.19 -3.98 10.43
N LEU A 30 -14.86 -2.74 10.05
CA LEU A 30 -15.73 -1.92 9.20
C LEU A 30 -15.46 -2.21 7.72
N GLY A 31 -16.51 -2.53 6.98
CA GLY A 31 -16.39 -2.79 5.55
C GLY A 31 -17.64 -3.41 4.95
N ARG A 32 -17.68 -3.53 3.62
CA ARG A 32 -18.79 -4.13 2.87
C ARG A 32 -18.91 -5.65 3.08
N ARG A 33 -17.86 -6.28 3.55
CA ARG A 33 -17.78 -7.71 3.84
C ARG A 33 -17.09 -7.92 5.19
N PRO A 34 -17.40 -9.00 5.91
CA PRO A 34 -16.73 -9.31 7.17
C PRO A 34 -15.22 -9.51 6.95
N GLY A 35 -14.45 -9.17 7.98
CA GLY A 35 -13.03 -9.53 8.08
C GLY A 35 -12.85 -11.00 8.48
N PRO A 36 -11.61 -11.50 8.54
CA PRO A 36 -11.31 -12.88 8.92
C PRO A 36 -11.59 -13.15 10.41
N ILE A 37 -11.59 -12.12 11.23
CA ILE A 37 -11.81 -12.18 12.68
C ILE A 37 -12.37 -10.84 13.16
N GLY A 38 -13.03 -10.85 14.33
CA GLY A 38 -13.61 -9.66 14.94
C GLY A 38 -15.08 -9.43 14.55
N ARG A 39 -15.71 -8.44 15.19
CA ARG A 39 -17.11 -8.07 14.94
C ARG A 39 -17.24 -7.30 13.63
N HIS A 40 -18.04 -7.79 12.71
CA HIS A 40 -18.34 -7.06 11.46
C HIS A 40 -19.31 -5.89 11.72
N VAL A 41 -18.96 -4.73 11.17
CA VAL A 41 -19.80 -3.53 11.10
C VAL A 41 -19.93 -3.17 9.61
N PRO A 42 -21.13 -3.30 9.01
CA PRO A 42 -21.36 -2.94 7.61
C PRO A 42 -21.01 -1.46 7.37
N TRP A 43 -20.20 -1.18 6.35
CA TRP A 43 -19.80 0.17 5.99
C TRP A 43 -19.26 0.22 4.56
N ASP A 44 -19.79 1.11 3.74
CA ASP A 44 -19.21 1.45 2.44
C ASP A 44 -18.50 2.81 2.51
N ALA A 45 -17.18 2.77 2.39
CA ALA A 45 -16.36 3.99 2.41
C ALA A 45 -16.72 5.01 1.33
N ALA A 46 -17.43 4.64 0.26
CA ALA A 46 -17.84 5.55 -0.80
C ALA A 46 -19.02 6.46 -0.40
N VAL A 47 -19.88 6.01 0.52
CA VAL A 47 -21.18 6.67 0.78
C VAL A 47 -21.55 6.80 2.25
N ASP A 48 -21.11 5.86 3.14
CA ASP A 48 -21.59 5.80 4.52
C ASP A 48 -20.71 6.60 5.48
N GLU A 49 -21.31 7.14 6.54
CA GLU A 49 -20.59 7.57 7.73
C GLU A 49 -20.23 6.33 8.57
N PRO A 50 -18.99 6.22 9.09
CA PRO A 50 -18.59 5.03 9.83
C PRO A 50 -19.10 5.04 11.28
N ASP A 51 -19.69 3.92 11.72
CA ASP A 51 -19.96 3.65 13.13
C ASP A 51 -18.72 3.07 13.81
N LEU A 52 -17.96 3.91 14.45
CA LEU A 52 -16.76 3.50 15.21
C LEU A 52 -17.11 2.97 16.62
N GLY A 53 -18.32 3.20 17.08
CA GLY A 53 -18.76 2.84 18.42
C GLY A 53 -17.85 3.38 19.50
N ASP A 54 -17.48 2.51 20.42
CA ASP A 54 -16.61 2.77 21.56
C ASP A 54 -15.12 2.40 21.33
N ALA A 55 -14.68 2.34 20.06
CA ALA A 55 -13.30 2.06 19.73
C ALA A 55 -12.35 3.11 20.32
N ASP A 56 -11.25 2.64 20.89
CA ASP A 56 -10.21 3.48 21.48
C ASP A 56 -9.28 4.07 20.41
N ALA A 57 -9.09 3.36 19.29
CA ALA A 57 -8.28 3.79 18.13
C ALA A 57 -8.81 3.20 16.83
N VAL A 58 -8.38 3.79 15.72
CA VAL A 58 -8.81 3.40 14.36
C VAL A 58 -7.60 3.09 13.48
N VAL A 59 -7.64 1.96 12.76
CA VAL A 59 -6.69 1.63 11.70
C VAL A 59 -7.43 1.59 10.36
N HIS A 60 -7.14 2.54 9.49
CA HIS A 60 -7.84 2.75 8.23
C HIS A 60 -7.08 2.19 7.05
N LEU A 61 -7.54 1.03 6.53
CA LEU A 61 -6.98 0.38 5.34
C LEU A 61 -7.98 0.29 4.18
N ALA A 62 -9.25 0.67 4.39
CA ALA A 62 -10.22 0.65 3.30
C ALA A 62 -9.79 1.60 2.18
N ALA A 63 -9.65 1.07 0.97
CA ALA A 63 -9.26 1.82 -0.20
C ALA A 63 -9.79 1.18 -1.49
N ALA A 64 -10.08 2.00 -2.48
CA ALA A 64 -10.15 1.56 -3.86
C ALA A 64 -8.72 1.39 -4.37
N VAL A 65 -8.36 0.17 -4.78
CA VAL A 65 -7.02 -0.18 -5.26
C VAL A 65 -7.09 -0.69 -6.70
N GLY A 66 -5.99 -0.57 -7.43
CA GLY A 66 -5.88 -1.03 -8.81
C GLY A 66 -5.40 0.07 -9.74
N ASP A 67 -5.36 -0.29 -11.03
CA ASP A 67 -4.91 0.59 -12.11
C ASP A 67 -6.03 0.66 -13.18
N PRO A 68 -7.13 1.40 -12.89
CA PRO A 68 -8.22 1.52 -13.83
C PRO A 68 -7.78 2.30 -15.08
N ARG A 69 -8.45 2.06 -16.19
CA ARG A 69 -8.25 2.88 -17.39
C ARG A 69 -8.45 4.35 -17.02
N PRO A 70 -7.54 5.26 -17.45
CA PRO A 70 -7.67 6.67 -17.18
C PRO A 70 -9.02 7.21 -17.65
N GLY A 71 -9.64 8.07 -16.82
CA GLY A 71 -10.91 8.70 -17.15
C GLY A 71 -11.59 9.30 -15.93
N ARG A 72 -12.43 10.32 -16.14
CA ARG A 72 -13.14 11.06 -15.09
C ARG A 72 -13.95 10.14 -14.17
N ARG A 73 -14.65 9.14 -14.74
CA ARG A 73 -15.47 8.20 -13.97
C ARG A 73 -14.63 7.33 -13.01
N ALA A 74 -13.46 6.88 -13.47
CA ALA A 74 -12.55 6.11 -12.63
C ALA A 74 -11.96 6.98 -11.53
N GLU A 75 -11.53 8.20 -11.84
CA GLU A 75 -11.03 9.16 -10.87
C GLU A 75 -12.04 9.45 -9.77
N GLU A 76 -13.29 9.69 -10.14
CA GLU A 76 -14.37 9.96 -9.20
C GLU A 76 -14.68 8.76 -8.29
N ALA A 77 -14.71 7.55 -8.84
CA ALA A 77 -14.94 6.32 -8.06
C ALA A 77 -13.82 6.11 -7.00
N PHE A 78 -12.57 6.33 -7.39
CA PHE A 78 -11.44 6.23 -6.46
C PHE A 78 -11.47 7.35 -5.41
N ARG A 79 -11.82 8.57 -5.81
CA ARG A 79 -11.91 9.72 -4.90
C ARG A 79 -12.95 9.51 -3.80
N ARG A 80 -14.14 9.01 -4.15
CA ARG A 80 -15.22 8.75 -3.18
C ARG A 80 -14.76 7.84 -2.03
N VAL A 81 -13.93 6.83 -2.34
CA VAL A 81 -13.42 5.89 -1.35
C VAL A 81 -12.18 6.44 -0.65
N ASN A 82 -11.15 6.83 -1.42
CA ASN A 82 -9.82 7.10 -0.88
C ASN A 82 -9.68 8.49 -0.25
N ALA A 83 -10.43 9.47 -0.73
CA ALA A 83 -10.38 10.83 -0.23
C ALA A 83 -11.60 11.16 0.62
N ASP A 84 -12.81 11.10 0.04
CA ASP A 84 -14.03 11.51 0.72
C ASP A 84 -14.37 10.53 1.87
N GLY A 85 -14.12 9.21 1.67
CA GLY A 85 -14.26 8.18 2.70
C GLY A 85 -13.29 8.38 3.87
N THR A 86 -12.02 8.71 3.59
CA THR A 86 -11.05 9.08 4.63
C THR A 86 -11.52 10.33 5.38
N GLY A 87 -12.06 11.31 4.68
CA GLY A 87 -12.61 12.52 5.31
C GLY A 87 -13.77 12.23 6.26
N ARG A 88 -14.71 11.35 5.88
CA ARG A 88 -15.80 10.91 6.76
C ARG A 88 -15.26 10.19 8.00
N LEU A 89 -14.31 9.28 7.79
CA LEU A 89 -13.68 8.56 8.89
C LEU A 89 -12.97 9.51 9.86
N MET A 90 -12.21 10.47 9.38
CA MET A 90 -11.50 11.43 10.25
C MET A 90 -12.46 12.28 11.08
N ARG A 91 -13.62 12.69 10.52
CA ARG A 91 -14.66 13.38 11.29
C ARG A 91 -15.26 12.48 12.37
N ALA A 92 -15.62 11.25 12.02
CA ALA A 92 -16.20 10.28 12.96
C ALA A 92 -15.21 9.86 14.06
N ALA A 93 -13.91 9.91 13.80
CA ALA A 93 -12.88 9.57 14.78
C ALA A 93 -12.90 10.53 15.99
N GLY A 94 -13.29 11.80 15.81
CA GLY A 94 -13.54 12.72 16.93
C GLY A 94 -12.34 12.89 17.87
N GLY A 95 -11.13 12.96 17.31
CA GLY A 95 -9.88 13.10 18.10
C GLY A 95 -9.26 11.80 18.61
N ARG A 96 -9.87 10.64 18.36
CA ARG A 96 -9.25 9.33 18.63
C ARG A 96 -7.97 9.17 17.81
N PRO A 97 -6.97 8.41 18.29
CA PRO A 97 -5.82 8.01 17.49
C PRO A 97 -6.25 7.31 16.18
N VAL A 98 -5.74 7.79 15.05
CA VAL A 98 -6.01 7.21 13.74
C VAL A 98 -4.70 6.89 13.04
N VAL A 99 -4.56 5.64 12.59
CA VAL A 99 -3.51 5.19 11.69
C VAL A 99 -4.11 5.00 10.30
N VAL A 100 -3.59 5.68 9.29
CA VAL A 100 -4.06 5.57 7.91
C VAL A 100 -3.00 4.91 7.05
N VAL A 101 -3.33 3.79 6.43
CA VAL A 101 -2.43 3.17 5.45
C VAL A 101 -2.60 3.86 4.10
N SER A 102 -1.60 4.64 3.74
CA SER A 102 -1.42 5.30 2.45
C SER A 102 -0.65 4.38 1.49
N SER A 103 0.24 4.91 0.71
CA SER A 103 1.09 4.16 -0.24
C SER A 103 2.27 5.01 -0.70
N ALA A 104 3.39 4.40 -1.01
CA ALA A 104 4.49 5.08 -1.71
C ALA A 104 4.10 5.62 -3.10
N SER A 105 2.95 5.21 -3.64
CA SER A 105 2.39 5.76 -4.89
C SER A 105 1.97 7.24 -4.79
N VAL A 106 1.93 7.82 -3.59
CA VAL A 106 1.66 9.26 -3.38
C VAL A 106 2.85 10.12 -3.79
N TYR A 107 4.06 9.59 -3.76
CA TYR A 107 5.26 10.33 -4.13
C TYR A 107 5.29 10.71 -5.60
N ARG A 108 5.95 11.83 -5.88
CA ARG A 108 6.30 12.23 -7.25
C ARG A 108 7.04 11.07 -7.93
N PRO A 109 6.58 10.62 -9.12
CA PRO A 109 7.24 9.56 -9.86
C PRO A 109 8.69 9.89 -10.20
N GLY A 110 9.56 8.84 -10.18
CA GLY A 110 10.97 8.95 -10.51
C GLY A 110 11.32 9.56 -11.87
N PRO A 111 12.60 9.58 -12.21
CA PRO A 111 13.68 8.77 -11.61
C PRO A 111 14.14 9.27 -10.24
N TYR A 112 14.47 8.35 -9.35
CA TYR A 112 14.94 8.66 -8.00
C TYR A 112 16.46 8.68 -7.94
N ARG A 113 17.05 9.70 -7.27
CA ARG A 113 18.50 9.84 -7.13
C ARG A 113 19.08 9.17 -5.88
N GLY A 114 18.22 8.63 -5.03
CA GLY A 114 18.57 7.97 -3.77
C GLY A 114 17.32 7.50 -3.03
N PRO A 115 17.46 7.02 -1.79
CA PRO A 115 16.33 6.63 -0.97
C PRO A 115 15.32 7.76 -0.80
N VAL A 116 14.04 7.41 -0.94
CA VAL A 116 12.92 8.34 -0.86
C VAL A 116 12.53 8.50 0.61
N ARG A 117 12.62 9.73 1.10
CA ARG A 117 12.22 10.15 2.44
C ARG A 117 10.79 10.70 2.44
N GLU A 118 10.23 10.88 3.63
CA GLU A 118 8.86 11.36 3.79
C GLU A 118 8.63 12.79 3.26
N GLU A 119 9.69 13.60 3.19
CA GLU A 119 9.69 14.97 2.64
C GLU A 119 9.71 15.00 1.10
N HIS A 120 9.94 13.85 0.45
CA HIS A 120 9.86 13.80 -1.02
C HIS A 120 8.48 14.27 -1.49
N PRO A 121 8.40 15.13 -2.53
CA PRO A 121 7.13 15.71 -2.97
C PRO A 121 6.07 14.64 -3.24
N ALA A 122 4.88 14.84 -2.70
CA ALA A 122 3.69 14.00 -2.91
C ALA A 122 2.76 14.65 -3.94
N ASP A 123 3.25 14.80 -5.16
CA ASP A 123 2.53 15.43 -6.27
C ASP A 123 2.77 14.70 -7.60
N ARG A 124 2.12 15.17 -8.68
CA ARG A 124 2.27 14.68 -10.06
C ARG A 124 2.06 13.17 -10.22
N GLN A 125 1.25 12.56 -9.37
CA GLN A 125 0.93 11.13 -9.47
C GLN A 125 0.30 10.80 -10.83
N ARG A 126 0.73 9.69 -11.43
CA ARG A 126 0.31 9.29 -12.78
C ARG A 126 -1.02 8.53 -12.81
N THR A 127 -1.50 8.02 -11.67
CA THR A 127 -2.71 7.19 -11.57
C THR A 127 -3.78 7.82 -10.69
N ALA A 128 -5.05 7.46 -10.94
CA ALA A 128 -6.17 7.83 -10.07
C ALA A 128 -5.94 7.34 -8.63
N TYR A 129 -5.36 6.14 -8.48
CA TYR A 129 -5.00 5.60 -7.18
C TYR A 129 -4.03 6.53 -6.43
N GLY A 130 -2.88 6.86 -7.02
CA GLY A 130 -1.87 7.70 -6.38
C GLY A 130 -2.42 9.09 -6.02
N ARG A 131 -3.14 9.74 -6.94
CA ARG A 131 -3.74 11.07 -6.70
C ARG A 131 -4.76 11.05 -5.57
N THR A 132 -5.68 10.09 -5.57
CA THR A 132 -6.74 10.03 -4.56
C THR A 132 -6.23 9.58 -3.20
N LYS A 133 -5.18 8.73 -3.15
CA LYS A 133 -4.47 8.41 -1.90
C LYS A 133 -3.75 9.63 -1.35
N ALA A 134 -3.10 10.44 -2.19
CA ALA A 134 -2.44 11.68 -1.74
C ALA A 134 -3.45 12.71 -1.18
N ILE A 135 -4.64 12.83 -1.77
CA ILE A 135 -5.71 13.69 -1.23
C ILE A 135 -6.17 13.17 0.14
N GLY A 136 -6.49 11.87 0.25
CA GLY A 136 -6.92 11.26 1.52
C GLY A 136 -5.85 11.36 2.60
N GLU A 137 -4.59 11.21 2.24
CA GLU A 137 -3.45 11.39 3.12
C GLU A 137 -3.36 12.84 3.64
N GLY A 138 -3.51 13.84 2.77
CA GLY A 138 -3.55 15.25 3.17
C GLY A 138 -4.65 15.53 4.19
N ILE A 139 -5.84 14.94 4.01
CA ILE A 139 -6.95 15.04 4.97
C ILE A 139 -6.57 14.38 6.31
N ALA A 140 -5.96 13.20 6.27
CA ALA A 140 -5.54 12.48 7.47
C ALA A 140 -4.47 13.26 8.25
N LEU A 141 -3.46 13.79 7.56
CA LEU A 141 -2.39 14.59 8.18
C LEU A 141 -2.93 15.89 8.80
N ALA A 142 -3.85 16.58 8.14
CA ALA A 142 -4.52 17.75 8.68
C ALA A 142 -5.32 17.42 9.96
N GLY A 143 -5.88 16.21 10.04
CA GLY A 143 -6.54 15.65 11.22
C GLY A 143 -5.58 15.01 12.24
N ARG A 144 -4.26 15.22 12.12
CA ARG A 144 -3.22 14.71 13.01
C ARG A 144 -3.14 13.19 13.12
N ALA A 145 -3.50 12.46 12.05
CA ALA A 145 -3.32 11.02 11.97
C ALA A 145 -1.83 10.63 11.78
N VAL A 146 -1.52 9.38 12.11
CA VAL A 146 -0.29 8.72 11.65
C VAL A 146 -0.58 8.10 10.28
N VAL A 147 0.26 8.38 9.31
CA VAL A 147 0.09 7.90 7.94
C VAL A 147 1.24 6.98 7.58
N LEU A 148 0.94 5.75 7.18
CA LEU A 148 1.93 4.76 6.77
C LEU A 148 1.99 4.68 5.24
N ARG A 149 3.18 4.78 4.67
CA ARG A 149 3.43 4.71 3.22
C ARG A 149 4.19 3.41 2.87
N PRO A 150 3.51 2.26 2.79
CA PRO A 150 4.16 1.02 2.35
C PRO A 150 4.40 1.04 0.83
N ARG A 151 5.38 0.22 0.39
CA ARG A 151 5.66 -0.04 -1.01
C ARG A 151 5.53 -1.52 -1.34
N ALA A 152 4.76 -1.85 -2.40
CA ALA A 152 4.67 -3.20 -2.96
C ALA A 152 4.51 -4.27 -1.87
N VAL A 153 3.38 -4.21 -1.16
CA VAL A 153 3.09 -5.14 -0.06
C VAL A 153 2.95 -6.56 -0.62
N TYR A 154 3.66 -7.51 -0.03
CA TYR A 154 3.67 -8.92 -0.42
C TYR A 154 3.41 -9.83 0.80
N GLY A 155 3.09 -11.08 0.56
CA GLY A 155 2.87 -12.11 1.58
C GLY A 155 1.91 -13.20 1.12
N ALA A 156 1.59 -14.14 2.00
CA ALA A 156 0.67 -15.23 1.72
C ALA A 156 -0.72 -14.70 1.37
N GLY A 157 -1.28 -15.13 0.24
CA GLY A 157 -2.60 -14.69 -0.23
C GLY A 157 -2.62 -13.32 -0.91
N ASP A 158 -1.47 -12.76 -1.32
CA ASP A 158 -1.42 -11.51 -2.07
C ASP A 158 -2.24 -11.58 -3.38
N PRO A 159 -3.28 -10.75 -3.54
CA PRO A 159 -4.13 -10.77 -4.72
C PRO A 159 -3.64 -9.86 -5.85
N HIS A 160 -2.56 -9.09 -5.65
CA HIS A 160 -2.17 -8.02 -6.55
C HIS A 160 -0.82 -8.23 -7.22
N LEU A 161 0.24 -8.42 -6.43
CA LEU A 161 1.61 -8.50 -6.93
C LEU A 161 1.86 -9.85 -7.61
N MET A 162 1.55 -10.96 -6.93
CA MET A 162 1.77 -12.31 -7.46
C MET A 162 1.06 -12.59 -8.80
N PRO A 163 -0.24 -12.25 -8.99
CA PRO A 163 -0.88 -12.42 -10.28
C PRO A 163 -0.24 -11.59 -11.40
N ARG A 164 0.30 -10.41 -11.10
CA ARG A 164 1.02 -9.57 -12.06
C ARG A 164 2.37 -10.18 -12.43
N LEU A 165 3.13 -10.67 -11.46
CA LEU A 165 4.43 -11.31 -11.68
C LEU A 165 4.30 -12.59 -12.53
N ARG A 166 3.28 -13.41 -12.28
CA ARG A 166 3.03 -14.62 -13.11
C ARG A 166 2.78 -14.30 -14.58
N ARG A 167 2.23 -13.14 -14.91
CA ARG A 167 1.95 -12.73 -16.30
C ARG A 167 3.19 -12.42 -17.12
N ILE A 168 4.32 -12.12 -16.49
CA ILE A 168 5.58 -11.84 -17.21
C ILE A 168 6.40 -13.11 -17.49
N VAL A 169 5.94 -14.28 -17.02
CA VAL A 169 6.63 -15.55 -17.30
C VAL A 169 6.25 -16.06 -18.69
N ARG A 170 7.27 -16.34 -19.51
CA ARG A 170 7.15 -16.95 -20.84
C ARG A 170 8.32 -17.90 -21.08
N GLY A 171 8.04 -19.12 -21.51
CA GLY A 171 9.07 -20.14 -21.78
C GLY A 171 9.96 -20.41 -20.56
N GLY A 172 9.38 -20.50 -19.35
CA GLY A 172 10.13 -20.78 -18.11
C GLY A 172 11.06 -19.65 -17.66
N ARG A 173 10.85 -18.41 -18.12
CA ARG A 173 11.65 -17.23 -17.77
C ARG A 173 10.75 -16.04 -17.48
N ALA A 174 11.11 -15.20 -16.48
CA ALA A 174 10.47 -13.93 -16.23
C ALA A 174 11.11 -12.83 -17.09
N TRP A 175 10.30 -12.09 -17.86
CA TRP A 175 10.77 -11.03 -18.75
C TRP A 175 10.47 -9.66 -18.16
N LEU A 176 11.53 -8.92 -17.82
CA LEU A 176 11.44 -7.59 -17.20
C LEU A 176 12.02 -6.50 -18.12
N PRO A 177 11.43 -5.29 -18.14
CA PRO A 177 11.96 -4.19 -18.90
C PRO A 177 13.19 -3.55 -18.22
N GLY A 178 14.15 -3.14 -19.04
CA GLY A 178 15.33 -2.40 -18.60
C GLY A 178 16.27 -3.18 -17.69
N PRO A 179 17.35 -2.54 -17.21
CA PRO A 179 18.31 -3.15 -16.30
C PRO A 179 17.70 -3.41 -14.93
N ASP A 180 18.38 -4.26 -14.15
CA ASP A 180 18.04 -4.49 -12.75
C ASP A 180 18.18 -3.20 -11.90
N VAL A 181 17.26 -3.02 -10.97
CA VAL A 181 17.19 -1.82 -10.11
C VAL A 181 16.96 -2.20 -8.65
N PRO A 182 17.46 -1.38 -7.70
CA PRO A 182 17.14 -1.57 -6.29
C PRO A 182 15.71 -1.12 -6.00
N LEU A 183 15.06 -1.78 -5.06
CA LEU A 183 13.70 -1.42 -4.61
C LEU A 183 13.44 -1.87 -3.16
N SER A 184 12.50 -1.19 -2.52
CA SER A 184 11.91 -1.65 -1.26
C SER A 184 10.65 -2.47 -1.53
N LEU A 185 10.45 -3.48 -0.69
CA LEU A 185 9.22 -4.25 -0.56
C LEU A 185 8.73 -4.15 0.89
N THR A 186 7.49 -4.52 1.14
CA THR A 186 6.92 -4.53 2.49
C THR A 186 6.20 -5.86 2.71
N ALA A 187 6.70 -6.69 3.62
CA ALA A 187 5.97 -7.87 4.04
C ALA A 187 4.64 -7.45 4.71
N VAL A 188 3.57 -8.18 4.44
CA VAL A 188 2.24 -7.84 5.00
C VAL A 188 2.24 -7.91 6.53
N GLU A 189 3.06 -8.78 7.10
CA GLU A 189 3.27 -8.92 8.55
C GLU A 189 3.98 -7.69 9.13
N ASN A 190 5.00 -7.16 8.44
CA ASN A 190 5.67 -5.92 8.82
C ASN A 190 4.71 -4.72 8.75
N LEU A 191 3.86 -4.66 7.71
CA LEU A 191 2.82 -3.63 7.64
C LEU A 191 1.82 -3.77 8.78
N ALA A 192 1.40 -4.99 9.11
CA ALA A 192 0.45 -5.23 10.19
C ALA A 192 1.03 -4.81 11.56
N SER A 193 2.27 -5.20 11.86
CA SER A 193 2.94 -4.78 13.09
C SER A 193 3.13 -3.27 13.16
N ALA A 194 3.51 -2.62 12.05
CA ALA A 194 3.62 -1.17 11.97
C ALA A 194 2.27 -0.48 12.21
N CYS A 195 1.16 -1.01 11.69
CA CYS A 195 -0.18 -0.45 11.91
C CYS A 195 -0.56 -0.42 13.39
N LEU A 196 -0.26 -1.48 14.14
CA LEU A 196 -0.57 -1.54 15.57
C LEU A 196 0.38 -0.67 16.40
N ALA A 197 1.68 -0.70 16.12
CA ALA A 197 2.67 0.13 16.79
C ALA A 197 2.40 1.63 16.56
N ALA A 198 1.97 1.99 15.36
CA ALA A 198 1.73 3.37 14.95
C ALA A 198 0.57 4.06 15.69
N ILE A 199 -0.26 3.33 16.43
CA ILE A 199 -1.31 3.92 17.29
C ILE A 199 -0.70 4.86 18.32
N GLY A 200 0.52 4.59 18.81
CA GLY A 200 1.26 5.42 19.77
C GLY A 200 2.30 6.37 19.16
N TRP A 201 2.42 6.44 17.83
CA TRP A 201 3.44 7.29 17.20
C TRP A 201 3.01 8.76 17.13
N PRO A 202 3.97 9.69 17.05
CA PRO A 202 3.67 11.08 16.75
C PRO A 202 2.95 11.20 15.39
N PRO A 203 1.95 12.12 15.27
CA PRO A 203 1.29 12.38 13.99
C PRO A 203 2.28 12.74 12.88
N GLY A 204 2.03 12.22 11.68
CA GLY A 204 2.88 12.46 10.52
C GLY A 204 2.93 11.29 9.57
N ALA A 205 3.65 11.46 8.45
CA ALA A 205 3.87 10.39 7.49
C ALA A 205 5.13 9.57 7.84
N TYR A 206 5.07 8.26 7.57
CA TYR A 206 6.14 7.30 7.82
C TYR A 206 6.24 6.31 6.65
N ASN A 207 7.43 6.15 6.11
CA ASN A 207 7.72 5.08 5.17
C ASN A 207 7.79 3.73 5.88
N ILE A 208 7.18 2.72 5.28
CA ILE A 208 7.17 1.36 5.81
C ILE A 208 7.68 0.39 4.74
N ALA A 209 8.76 -0.30 5.06
CA ALA A 209 9.35 -1.35 4.23
C ALA A 209 10.09 -2.36 5.09
N ASP A 210 10.49 -3.46 4.49
CA ASP A 210 11.43 -4.38 5.09
C ASP A 210 12.80 -3.71 5.27
N ASP A 211 13.58 -4.13 6.25
CA ASP A 211 14.92 -3.58 6.53
C ASP A 211 15.99 -4.15 5.58
N VAL A 212 15.60 -4.36 4.33
CA VAL A 212 16.46 -4.87 3.25
C VAL A 212 16.12 -4.14 1.96
N VAL A 213 17.14 -3.69 1.26
CA VAL A 213 17.02 -3.20 -0.12
C VAL A 213 17.18 -4.38 -1.06
N TYR A 214 16.11 -4.70 -1.79
CA TYR A 214 16.10 -5.82 -2.73
C TYR A 214 16.65 -5.41 -4.11
N ARG A 215 17.29 -6.36 -4.78
CA ARG A 215 17.49 -6.28 -6.23
C ARG A 215 16.20 -6.82 -6.89
N ARG A 216 15.62 -6.05 -7.82
CA ARG A 216 14.35 -6.42 -8.48
C ARG A 216 14.41 -7.83 -9.08
N ASP A 217 15.49 -8.14 -9.78
CA ASP A 217 15.62 -9.39 -10.53
C ASP A 217 15.77 -10.59 -9.59
N GLU A 218 16.52 -10.41 -8.50
CA GLU A 218 16.65 -11.40 -7.44
C GLU A 218 15.30 -11.65 -6.76
N ALA A 219 14.60 -10.59 -6.36
CA ALA A 219 13.29 -10.70 -5.73
C ALA A 219 12.27 -11.41 -6.62
N VAL A 220 12.22 -11.06 -7.91
CA VAL A 220 11.30 -11.68 -8.88
C VAL A 220 11.71 -13.13 -9.15
N GLY A 221 12.99 -13.41 -9.30
CA GLY A 221 13.51 -14.76 -9.51
C GLY A 221 13.21 -15.69 -8.35
N THR A 222 13.44 -15.24 -7.11
CA THR A 222 13.12 -15.97 -5.88
C THR A 222 11.64 -16.28 -5.77
N VAL A 223 10.79 -15.27 -5.95
CA VAL A 223 9.32 -15.42 -5.80
C VAL A 223 8.71 -16.32 -6.88
N LEU A 224 9.21 -16.27 -8.10
CA LEU A 224 8.66 -17.04 -9.22
C LEU A 224 9.35 -18.39 -9.43
N GLY A 225 10.51 -18.63 -8.83
CA GLY A 225 11.31 -19.83 -9.05
C GLY A 225 11.84 -19.96 -10.48
N VAL A 226 12.02 -18.85 -11.22
CA VAL A 226 12.47 -18.85 -12.60
C VAL A 226 13.54 -17.79 -12.86
N PRO A 227 14.46 -18.01 -13.81
CA PRO A 227 15.48 -17.01 -14.15
C PRO A 227 14.84 -15.77 -14.81
N VAL A 228 15.41 -14.60 -14.50
CA VAL A 228 15.01 -13.33 -15.09
C VAL A 228 15.77 -13.07 -16.39
N ARG A 229 15.10 -12.47 -17.36
CA ARG A 229 15.64 -11.94 -18.62
C ARG A 229 15.14 -10.53 -18.87
N HIS A 230 15.92 -9.74 -19.56
CA HIS A 230 15.60 -8.35 -19.82
C HIS A 230 15.11 -8.12 -21.25
N VAL A 231 14.11 -7.23 -21.34
CA VAL A 231 13.70 -6.62 -22.61
C VAL A 231 14.27 -5.20 -22.64
N PRO A 232 14.86 -4.75 -23.75
CA PRO A 232 15.31 -3.36 -23.87
C PRO A 232 14.20 -2.37 -23.50
N LEU A 233 14.53 -1.37 -22.68
CA LEU A 233 13.53 -0.43 -22.16
C LEU A 233 12.77 0.30 -23.27
N ALA A 234 13.48 0.65 -24.37
CA ALA A 234 12.86 1.28 -25.55
C ALA A 234 11.79 0.40 -26.16
N VAL A 235 12.04 -0.91 -26.27
CA VAL A 235 11.08 -1.89 -26.82
C VAL A 235 9.87 -2.01 -25.89
N ALA A 236 10.09 -2.11 -24.59
CA ALA A 236 9.01 -2.19 -23.61
C ALA A 236 8.13 -0.92 -23.62
N ARG A 237 8.75 0.27 -23.71
CA ARG A 237 8.04 1.54 -23.82
C ARG A 237 7.25 1.69 -25.11
N ALA A 238 7.82 1.26 -26.24
CA ALA A 238 7.12 1.24 -27.52
C ALA A 238 5.91 0.28 -27.49
N ALA A 239 6.08 -0.91 -26.92
CA ALA A 239 5.00 -1.88 -26.74
C ALA A 239 3.87 -1.34 -25.84
N ALA A 240 4.21 -0.54 -24.82
CA ALA A 240 3.24 0.09 -23.93
C ALA A 240 2.40 1.22 -24.59
N MET A 241 2.81 1.70 -25.77
CA MET A 241 2.06 2.70 -26.54
C MET A 241 1.04 2.08 -27.49
N LEU A 242 1.09 0.77 -27.72
CA LEU A 242 0.17 0.09 -28.63
C LEU A 242 -1.24 0.00 -28.01
N PRO A 243 -2.30 0.35 -28.77
CA PRO A 243 -3.66 0.26 -28.27
C PRO A 243 -4.07 -1.19 -27.97
N GLY A 244 -4.95 -1.37 -26.99
CA GLY A 244 -5.49 -2.68 -26.60
C GLY A 244 -4.58 -3.55 -25.72
N ARG A 245 -3.38 -3.10 -25.36
CA ARG A 245 -2.49 -3.84 -24.47
C ARG A 245 -2.71 -3.50 -23.00
N THR A 246 -2.49 -4.49 -22.14
CA THR A 246 -2.54 -4.36 -20.67
C THR A 246 -1.26 -3.75 -20.08
N LEU A 247 -0.16 -3.73 -20.86
CA LEU A 247 1.10 -3.10 -20.45
C LEU A 247 0.99 -1.58 -20.67
N THR A 248 0.97 -0.84 -19.58
CA THR A 248 0.95 0.63 -19.61
C THR A 248 2.37 1.19 -19.41
N ARG A 249 2.62 2.41 -19.91
CA ARG A 249 3.89 3.11 -19.64
C ARG A 249 4.14 3.23 -18.13
N TYR A 250 3.09 3.50 -17.37
CA TYR A 250 3.17 3.55 -15.91
C TYR A 250 3.65 2.21 -15.32
N ALA A 251 3.12 1.08 -15.79
CA ALA A 251 3.55 -0.24 -15.32
C ALA A 251 5.04 -0.51 -15.65
N VAL A 252 5.52 -0.07 -16.82
CA VAL A 252 6.95 -0.14 -17.17
C VAL A 252 7.78 0.70 -16.22
N ASP A 253 7.43 1.98 -16.04
CA ASP A 253 8.18 2.90 -15.17
C ASP A 253 8.19 2.42 -13.71
N GLN A 254 7.09 1.84 -13.19
CA GLN A 254 7.02 1.29 -11.84
C GLN A 254 8.05 0.19 -11.54
N VAL A 255 8.42 -0.59 -12.55
CA VAL A 255 9.40 -1.68 -12.39
C VAL A 255 10.82 -1.29 -12.84
N THR A 256 10.99 -0.13 -13.47
CA THR A 256 12.29 0.34 -13.98
C THR A 256 12.86 1.53 -13.23
N ASP A 257 12.04 2.34 -12.57
CA ASP A 257 12.51 3.56 -11.89
C ASP A 257 13.21 3.26 -10.55
N GLY A 258 13.04 2.07 -10.00
CA GLY A 258 13.66 1.62 -8.75
C GLY A 258 13.39 2.58 -7.59
N MET A 259 12.49 2.23 -6.68
CA MET A 259 12.22 3.09 -5.52
C MET A 259 12.67 2.37 -4.26
N VAL A 260 13.64 2.94 -3.57
CA VAL A 260 14.04 2.55 -2.22
C VAL A 260 13.45 3.55 -1.24
N LEU A 261 12.74 3.09 -0.24
CA LEU A 261 12.22 3.92 0.85
C LEU A 261 13.25 4.03 1.97
N GLU A 262 13.46 5.23 2.47
CA GLU A 262 14.18 5.45 3.72
C GLU A 262 13.18 5.27 4.86
N ILE A 263 13.44 4.34 5.80
CA ILE A 263 12.53 3.99 6.90
C ILE A 263 13.03 4.43 8.27
N GLY A 264 14.11 5.18 8.35
CA GLY A 264 14.74 5.60 9.61
C GLY A 264 13.81 6.33 10.56
N LYS A 265 12.85 7.10 10.02
CA LYS A 265 11.82 7.76 10.83
C LYS A 265 10.92 6.74 11.55
N ALA A 266 10.51 5.66 10.91
CA ALA A 266 9.76 4.59 11.53
C ALA A 266 10.61 3.83 12.54
N LEU A 267 11.87 3.53 12.21
CA LEU A 267 12.81 2.87 13.12
C LEU A 267 13.08 3.70 14.39
N ALA A 268 13.09 5.02 14.29
CA ALA A 268 13.29 5.92 15.42
C ALA A 268 12.16 5.87 16.47
N THR A 269 10.97 5.32 16.10
CA THR A 269 9.86 5.08 17.04
C THR A 269 10.05 3.82 17.91
N GLY A 270 11.09 3.04 17.64
CA GLY A 270 11.34 1.74 18.27
C GLY A 270 10.74 0.55 17.50
N TRP A 271 9.93 0.77 16.47
CA TRP A 271 9.43 -0.30 15.62
C TRP A 271 10.56 -0.90 14.77
N ARG A 272 10.49 -2.22 14.52
CA ARG A 272 11.42 -2.94 13.63
C ARG A 272 10.64 -3.89 12.72
N PRO A 273 10.94 -3.93 11.40
CA PRO A 273 10.43 -4.97 10.52
C PRO A 273 11.17 -6.28 10.80
N GLU A 274 10.43 -7.37 10.96
CA GLU A 274 10.99 -8.69 11.31
C GLU A 274 11.00 -9.65 10.14
N ARG A 275 10.23 -9.37 9.10
CA ARG A 275 10.08 -10.26 7.94
C ARG A 275 10.81 -9.71 6.72
N THR A 276 11.36 -10.65 5.95
CA THR A 276 11.96 -10.40 4.64
C THR A 276 11.44 -11.42 3.63
N LEU A 277 11.72 -11.21 2.35
CA LEU A 277 11.28 -12.11 1.27
C LEU A 277 11.81 -13.53 1.44
N THR A 278 12.92 -13.72 2.15
CA THR A 278 13.58 -15.01 2.39
C THR A 278 13.32 -15.57 3.80
N SER A 279 12.74 -14.78 4.69
CA SER A 279 12.32 -15.24 6.03
C SER A 279 10.86 -15.72 5.94
N SER A 280 10.64 -16.92 5.46
CA SER A 280 9.34 -17.61 5.49
C SER A 280 9.16 -18.38 6.78
#